data_305a8fd43988406eb257740a2e7bba23
#
_entry.id   305a8fd43988406eb257740a2e7bba23
#
_cell.length_a   1.000
_cell.length_b   1.000
_cell.length_c   1.000
_cell.angle_alpha   90.00
_cell.angle_beta   90.00
_cell.angle_gamma   90.00
#
_symmetry.space_group_name_H-M   'P 1'
#
loop_
_entity.id
_entity.type
_entity.pdbx_description
1 polymer ?
#
loop_
_entity_poly.entity_id
_entity_poly.type
_entity_poly.pdbx_seq_one_letter_code
_entity_poly.pdbx_strand_id
1 'polypeptide(L)'
;MLFGGAGRVWADELAEPAGAGVLRVATFNCSLNREAAGQLERDLGTDGDVQARKVARVLRRVRPDIVLLNEFDFSEPAVAAEAFLKNYLSSEVSWAQESPLQYAHRWTGPVNTGVPTGRDLDHDGKSNGPGDAFGFGRFPGQYGMLLLSRYPIRVQDVRTFQKLLWKQMPGALLPLDPGTQRGWYTDEDLGVFRLSSKSHWDIPVEVNGSVLHVLASHPTPPAFDGAEDRNGRRNHDEIRLWRDYLTAGADGWIRDDRGVAGGLSADAEFVVLGDLNADPVDGGSVAGAIQQLLNHPRVQSAPAPASAGGEQAAVQQKGINQQHRGSASEDTADFSDRSVGNLRADYVLPSRGLQVQSARVYWPVGGEAAELVECSDHRLVYVDLLLNR
;
A
#
# COMPACT_ATOMS: atom_id res chain seq x y z
N MET A 1 40.17 18.06 18.80
CA MET A 1 39.13 18.55 17.87
C MET A 1 37.91 17.69 18.06
N LEU A 2 36.91 18.23 18.75
CA LEU A 2 35.66 17.55 19.01
C LEU A 2 34.73 17.79 17.81
N PHE A 3 34.40 16.76 17.06
CA PHE A 3 33.35 16.82 16.06
C PHE A 3 32.00 16.72 16.80
N GLY A 4 31.31 17.84 16.91
CA GLY A 4 29.95 17.91 17.35
C GLY A 4 29.05 17.32 16.26
N GLY A 5 28.54 16.11 16.48
CA GLY A 5 27.42 15.59 15.71
C GLY A 5 26.19 16.43 16.05
N ALA A 6 25.67 17.14 15.09
CA ALA A 6 24.34 17.74 15.20
C ALA A 6 23.32 16.60 15.27
N GLY A 7 22.92 16.21 16.48
CA GLY A 7 21.80 15.31 16.70
C GLY A 7 20.55 15.94 16.07
N ARG A 8 19.93 15.25 15.13
CA ARG A 8 18.60 15.60 14.65
C ARG A 8 17.67 15.55 15.86
N VAL A 9 17.14 16.69 16.26
CA VAL A 9 16.08 16.78 17.28
C VAL A 9 14.81 16.31 16.58
N TRP A 10 14.42 15.08 16.82
CA TRP A 10 13.11 14.56 16.48
C TRP A 10 12.16 15.06 17.59
N ALA A 11 11.52 16.20 17.39
CA ALA A 11 10.44 16.60 18.26
C ALA A 11 9.24 15.67 18.02
N ASP A 12 8.53 15.32 19.08
CA ASP A 12 7.20 14.67 19.08
C ASP A 12 6.15 15.66 18.54
N GLU A 13 6.40 16.20 17.36
CA GLU A 13 5.54 17.19 16.74
C GLU A 13 4.31 16.47 16.20
N LEU A 14 3.15 16.83 16.74
CA LEU A 14 1.89 16.76 16.01
C LEU A 14 2.21 17.17 14.58
N ALA A 15 1.94 16.28 13.61
CA ALA A 15 2.17 16.62 12.21
C ALA A 15 1.41 17.94 11.95
N GLU A 16 2.14 19.03 11.78
CA GLU A 16 1.53 20.33 11.48
C GLU A 16 0.59 20.13 10.29
N PRO A 17 -0.62 20.69 10.31
CA PRO A 17 -1.48 20.66 9.13
C PRO A 17 -0.68 21.12 7.93
N ALA A 18 -0.83 20.46 6.78
CA ALA A 18 -0.17 20.89 5.56
C ALA A 18 -0.44 22.40 5.37
N GLY A 19 0.63 23.21 5.25
CA GLY A 19 0.52 24.65 5.09
C GLY A 19 -0.24 25.04 3.82
N ALA A 20 -0.70 26.28 3.71
CA ALA A 20 -1.34 26.76 2.49
C ALA A 20 -0.43 26.51 1.27
N GLY A 21 -0.93 25.85 0.24
CA GLY A 21 -0.15 25.48 -0.95
C GLY A 21 0.64 24.19 -0.84
N VAL A 22 0.38 23.36 0.18
CA VAL A 22 0.97 22.03 0.35
C VAL A 22 -0.13 20.96 0.24
N LEU A 23 0.16 19.88 -0.49
CA LEU A 23 -0.65 18.69 -0.60
C LEU A 23 0.01 17.56 0.17
N ARG A 24 -0.62 17.06 1.22
CA ARG A 24 -0.16 15.88 1.95
C ARG A 24 -0.79 14.62 1.38
N VAL A 25 0.06 13.74 0.84
CA VAL A 25 -0.35 12.45 0.29
C VAL A 25 0.20 11.33 1.17
N ALA A 26 -0.63 10.35 1.52
CA ALA A 26 -0.27 9.29 2.43
C ALA A 26 -0.72 7.90 1.97
N THR A 27 -0.07 6.87 2.51
CA THR A 27 -0.53 5.48 2.50
C THR A 27 -0.48 4.90 3.90
N PHE A 28 -1.41 4.01 4.22
CA PHE A 28 -1.44 3.31 5.50
C PHE A 28 -2.08 1.92 5.33
N ASN A 29 -1.29 0.86 5.48
CA ASN A 29 -1.86 -0.45 5.74
C ASN A 29 -2.41 -0.43 7.17
N CYS A 30 -3.73 -0.34 7.30
CA CYS A 30 -4.40 -0.10 8.58
C CYS A 30 -4.90 -1.39 9.25
N SER A 31 -4.68 -2.56 8.64
CA SER A 31 -5.11 -3.87 9.13
C SER A 31 -6.60 -3.94 9.54
N LEU A 32 -7.45 -3.14 8.87
CA LEU A 32 -8.91 -3.17 9.06
C LEU A 32 -9.56 -4.27 8.21
N ASN A 33 -8.90 -5.40 8.13
CA ASN A 33 -9.47 -6.64 7.59
C ASN A 33 -10.10 -7.47 8.73
N ARG A 34 -11.01 -8.37 8.39
CA ARG A 34 -11.71 -9.23 9.35
C ARG A 34 -11.70 -10.70 8.91
N GLU A 35 -12.03 -11.57 9.84
CA GLU A 35 -12.04 -13.03 9.62
C GLU A 35 -13.25 -13.50 8.81
N ALA A 36 -14.34 -12.72 8.76
CA ALA A 36 -15.57 -13.10 8.10
C ALA A 36 -16.19 -11.95 7.31
N ALA A 37 -16.81 -12.29 6.18
CA ALA A 37 -17.51 -11.33 5.34
C ALA A 37 -18.56 -10.52 6.12
N GLY A 38 -18.60 -9.19 5.87
CA GLY A 38 -19.51 -8.26 6.52
C GLY A 38 -19.20 -7.99 8.00
N GLN A 39 -18.12 -8.55 8.56
CA GLN A 39 -17.76 -8.29 9.96
C GLN A 39 -17.29 -6.86 10.14
N LEU A 40 -16.45 -6.33 9.23
CA LEU A 40 -15.99 -4.93 9.31
C LEU A 40 -17.17 -3.94 9.27
N GLU A 41 -18.18 -4.21 8.45
CA GLU A 41 -19.38 -3.39 8.39
C GLU A 41 -20.11 -3.33 9.74
N ARG A 42 -20.25 -4.48 10.40
CA ARG A 42 -20.87 -4.56 11.74
C ARG A 42 -20.05 -3.84 12.78
N ASP A 43 -18.73 -4.06 12.78
CA ASP A 43 -17.80 -3.47 13.76
C ASP A 43 -17.78 -1.94 13.64
N LEU A 44 -17.82 -1.41 12.40
CA LEU A 44 -17.83 0.02 12.13
C LEU A 44 -19.23 0.67 12.20
N GLY A 45 -20.29 -0.12 12.34
CA GLY A 45 -21.67 0.37 12.44
C GLY A 45 -21.93 1.33 13.61
N THR A 46 -21.07 1.26 14.63
CA THR A 46 -20.97 2.23 15.73
C THR A 46 -19.53 2.72 15.84
N ASP A 47 -19.27 3.69 16.71
CA ASP A 47 -17.91 4.18 16.99
C ASP A 47 -17.16 3.36 18.04
N GLY A 48 -17.59 2.11 18.30
CA GLY A 48 -17.10 1.26 19.41
C GLY A 48 -15.83 0.47 19.15
N ASP A 49 -15.44 0.23 17.88
CA ASP A 49 -14.27 -0.58 17.55
C ASP A 49 -12.96 0.12 17.95
N VAL A 50 -12.19 -0.54 18.83
CA VAL A 50 -10.96 0.04 19.42
C VAL A 50 -9.85 0.23 18.38
N GLN A 51 -9.69 -0.72 17.47
CA GLN A 51 -8.69 -0.62 16.42
C GLN A 51 -9.01 0.51 15.45
N ALA A 52 -10.27 0.60 14.99
CA ALA A 52 -10.71 1.67 14.11
C ALA A 52 -10.59 3.07 14.75
N ARG A 53 -10.81 3.18 16.09
CA ARG A 53 -10.53 4.42 16.82
C ARG A 53 -9.06 4.82 16.75
N LYS A 54 -8.13 3.86 16.96
CA LYS A 54 -6.69 4.13 16.85
C LYS A 54 -6.32 4.56 15.42
N VAL A 55 -6.79 3.81 14.40
CA VAL A 55 -6.58 4.16 12.98
C VAL A 55 -7.09 5.57 12.67
N ALA A 56 -8.31 5.90 13.10
CA ALA A 56 -8.89 7.22 12.90
C ALA A 56 -8.10 8.33 13.59
N ARG A 57 -7.58 8.10 14.81
CA ARG A 57 -6.75 9.06 15.52
C ARG A 57 -5.40 9.29 14.82
N VAL A 58 -4.77 8.23 14.27
CA VAL A 58 -3.57 8.39 13.43
C VAL A 58 -3.87 9.29 12.23
N LEU A 59 -4.96 9.04 11.52
CA LEU A 59 -5.37 9.87 10.38
C LEU A 59 -5.68 11.32 10.78
N ARG A 60 -6.39 11.52 11.89
CA ARG A 60 -6.73 12.85 12.42
C ARG A 60 -5.49 13.63 12.88
N ARG A 61 -4.43 12.97 13.37
CA ARG A 61 -3.16 13.60 13.73
C ARG A 61 -2.35 13.99 12.51
N VAL A 62 -2.22 13.09 11.54
CA VAL A 62 -1.41 13.32 10.33
C VAL A 62 -2.14 14.24 9.33
N ARG A 63 -3.47 14.16 9.27
CA ARG A 63 -4.34 14.99 8.41
C ARG A 63 -3.97 14.97 6.93
N PRO A 64 -3.83 13.80 6.30
CA PRO A 64 -3.54 13.74 4.87
C PRO A 64 -4.69 14.32 4.03
N ASP A 65 -4.37 14.95 2.91
CA ASP A 65 -5.35 15.43 1.94
C ASP A 65 -5.84 14.30 1.03
N ILE A 66 -4.93 13.37 0.71
CA ILE A 66 -5.20 12.13 -0.02
C ILE A 66 -4.55 11.00 0.75
N VAL A 67 -5.29 9.92 1.04
CA VAL A 67 -4.73 8.74 1.71
C VAL A 67 -5.29 7.45 1.13
N LEU A 68 -4.38 6.50 0.85
CA LEU A 68 -4.71 5.12 0.56
C LEU A 68 -4.67 4.30 1.84
N LEU A 69 -5.77 3.63 2.16
CA LEU A 69 -5.84 2.61 3.21
C LEU A 69 -5.76 1.24 2.55
N ASN A 70 -4.74 0.46 2.92
CA ASN A 70 -4.62 -0.94 2.55
C ASN A 70 -5.19 -1.81 3.67
N GLU A 71 -5.62 -3.02 3.34
CA GLU A 71 -6.27 -3.98 4.24
C GLU A 71 -7.55 -3.45 4.88
N PHE A 72 -8.31 -2.69 4.13
CA PHE A 72 -9.67 -2.28 4.46
C PHE A 72 -10.64 -3.15 3.67
N ASP A 73 -11.38 -4.05 4.34
CA ASP A 73 -12.26 -4.99 3.66
C ASP A 73 -13.29 -4.27 2.77
N PHE A 74 -13.41 -4.78 1.55
CA PHE A 74 -14.34 -4.24 0.55
C PHE A 74 -15.63 -5.05 0.50
N SER A 75 -16.75 -4.36 0.40
CA SER A 75 -18.05 -4.92 0.05
C SER A 75 -18.79 -3.98 -0.89
N GLU A 76 -19.76 -4.51 -1.61
CA GLU A 76 -20.64 -3.71 -2.45
C GLU A 76 -22.09 -3.86 -1.96
N PRO A 77 -22.75 -2.76 -1.53
CA PRO A 77 -22.21 -1.38 -1.46
C PRO A 77 -21.14 -1.19 -0.39
N ALA A 78 -20.34 -0.13 -0.50
CA ALA A 78 -19.18 0.16 0.36
C ALA A 78 -19.59 0.66 1.78
N VAL A 79 -20.37 -0.15 2.49
CA VAL A 79 -20.99 0.20 3.79
C VAL A 79 -19.94 0.47 4.85
N ALA A 80 -18.87 -0.35 4.90
CA ALA A 80 -17.79 -0.17 5.86
C ALA A 80 -17.08 1.18 5.69
N ALA A 81 -16.83 1.61 4.44
CA ALA A 81 -16.19 2.89 4.14
C ALA A 81 -17.06 4.08 4.60
N GLU A 82 -18.37 4.01 4.33
CA GLU A 82 -19.32 5.04 4.80
C GLU A 82 -19.37 5.12 6.32
N ALA A 83 -19.44 3.97 6.98
CA ALA A 83 -19.47 3.88 8.44
C ALA A 83 -18.18 4.43 9.05
N PHE A 84 -17.01 4.08 8.50
CA PHE A 84 -15.73 4.59 8.97
C PHE A 84 -15.63 6.11 8.84
N LEU A 85 -15.99 6.67 7.68
CA LEU A 85 -16.02 8.11 7.47
C LEU A 85 -16.93 8.81 8.48
N LYS A 86 -18.17 8.32 8.63
CA LYS A 86 -19.18 8.94 9.47
C LYS A 86 -18.85 8.80 10.96
N ASN A 87 -18.61 7.58 11.43
CA ASN A 87 -18.53 7.28 12.85
C ASN A 87 -17.15 7.53 13.46
N TYR A 88 -16.08 7.54 12.64
CA TYR A 88 -14.70 7.63 13.16
C TYR A 88 -13.94 8.88 12.68
N LEU A 89 -14.21 9.39 11.48
CA LEU A 89 -13.41 10.50 10.94
C LEU A 89 -14.14 11.85 10.99
N SER A 90 -15.39 11.94 10.55
CA SER A 90 -16.06 13.22 10.33
C SER A 90 -16.81 13.76 11.55
N SER A 91 -17.11 12.93 12.53
CA SER A 91 -17.91 13.31 13.70
C SER A 91 -17.02 13.76 14.87
N GLU A 92 -17.53 14.71 15.67
CA GLU A 92 -17.00 14.95 17.03
C GLU A 92 -17.28 13.73 17.89
N VAL A 93 -16.26 13.23 18.55
CA VAL A 93 -16.33 12.02 19.39
C VAL A 93 -15.56 12.23 20.69
N SER A 94 -16.02 11.63 21.77
CA SER A 94 -15.42 11.80 23.10
C SER A 94 -14.10 11.05 23.29
N TRP A 95 -13.82 10.06 22.45
CA TRP A 95 -12.60 9.24 22.54
C TRP A 95 -11.40 9.80 21.74
N ALA A 96 -11.57 10.87 20.96
CA ALA A 96 -10.50 11.52 20.23
C ALA A 96 -10.30 12.96 20.72
N GLN A 97 -9.05 13.35 20.90
CA GLN A 97 -8.67 14.74 21.19
C GLN A 97 -8.45 15.54 19.89
N GLU A 98 -8.19 14.81 18.80
CA GLU A 98 -7.94 15.38 17.50
C GLU A 98 -9.24 15.86 16.84
N SER A 99 -9.20 17.02 16.16
CA SER A 99 -10.34 17.56 15.43
C SER A 99 -10.82 16.60 14.32
N PRO A 100 -12.10 16.60 14.00
CA PRO A 100 -12.65 15.82 12.88
C PRO A 100 -11.90 16.03 11.58
N LEU A 101 -11.86 14.98 10.78
CA LEU A 101 -11.23 14.96 9.46
C LEU A 101 -12.28 14.63 8.39
N GLN A 102 -12.42 15.52 7.42
CA GLN A 102 -13.45 15.41 6.37
C GLN A 102 -12.81 14.98 5.05
N TYR A 103 -13.39 13.96 4.42
CA TYR A 103 -13.10 13.59 3.04
C TYR A 103 -14.39 13.64 2.23
N ALA A 104 -14.44 14.54 1.26
CA ALA A 104 -15.62 14.70 0.40
C ALA A 104 -15.69 13.61 -0.68
N HIS A 105 -14.56 13.00 -1.00
CA HIS A 105 -14.44 12.04 -2.10
C HIS A 105 -13.74 10.77 -1.63
N ARG A 106 -14.13 9.64 -2.21
CA ARG A 106 -13.53 8.33 -1.97
C ARG A 106 -13.60 7.46 -3.21
N TRP A 107 -12.70 6.50 -3.27
CA TRP A 107 -12.72 5.42 -4.24
C TRP A 107 -12.42 4.09 -3.53
N THR A 108 -13.24 3.11 -3.80
CA THR A 108 -12.98 1.69 -3.49
C THR A 108 -13.62 0.84 -4.57
N GLY A 109 -13.16 -0.38 -4.75
CA GLY A 109 -13.66 -1.25 -5.80
C GLY A 109 -13.24 -2.70 -5.58
N PRO A 110 -13.73 -3.61 -6.42
CA PRO A 110 -13.45 -5.03 -6.32
C PRO A 110 -11.95 -5.33 -6.32
N VAL A 111 -11.56 -6.30 -5.48
CA VAL A 111 -10.22 -6.86 -5.39
C VAL A 111 -10.23 -8.37 -5.65
N ASN A 112 -9.07 -8.95 -5.88
CA ASN A 112 -8.93 -10.38 -6.20
C ASN A 112 -8.86 -11.27 -4.97
N THR A 113 -8.57 -10.72 -3.81
CA THR A 113 -8.50 -11.46 -2.55
C THR A 113 -9.83 -12.13 -2.23
N GLY A 114 -9.75 -13.42 -1.93
CA GLY A 114 -10.90 -14.24 -1.60
C GLY A 114 -11.84 -14.58 -2.75
N VAL A 115 -11.55 -14.13 -3.99
CA VAL A 115 -12.33 -14.48 -5.17
C VAL A 115 -11.86 -15.84 -5.69
N PRO A 116 -12.68 -16.91 -5.64
CA PRO A 116 -12.26 -18.26 -5.98
C PRO A 116 -11.90 -18.39 -7.47
N THR A 117 -10.82 -19.11 -7.77
CA THR A 117 -10.43 -19.44 -9.15
C THR A 117 -11.10 -20.74 -9.65
N GLY A 118 -11.49 -21.63 -8.74
CA GLY A 118 -11.91 -23.00 -9.04
C GLY A 118 -10.72 -23.92 -9.44
N ARG A 119 -9.49 -23.51 -9.14
CA ARG A 119 -8.23 -24.21 -9.42
C ARG A 119 -7.51 -24.52 -8.12
N ASP A 120 -6.72 -25.58 -8.09
CA ASP A 120 -5.79 -25.92 -7.03
C ASP A 120 -4.45 -25.22 -7.32
N LEU A 121 -4.30 -24.00 -6.78
CA LEU A 121 -3.14 -23.14 -7.09
C LEU A 121 -1.97 -23.34 -6.11
N ASP A 122 -2.24 -23.83 -4.91
CA ASP A 122 -1.24 -24.11 -3.88
C ASP A 122 -0.83 -25.59 -3.81
N HIS A 123 -1.47 -26.44 -4.64
CA HIS A 123 -1.22 -27.87 -4.79
C HIS A 123 -1.50 -28.68 -3.50
N ASP A 124 -2.50 -28.25 -2.71
CA ASP A 124 -2.95 -28.99 -1.52
C ASP A 124 -3.95 -30.12 -1.84
N GLY A 125 -4.33 -30.27 -3.11
CA GLY A 125 -5.30 -31.26 -3.61
C GLY A 125 -6.75 -30.80 -3.53
N LYS A 126 -7.02 -29.53 -3.21
CA LYS A 126 -8.33 -28.90 -3.22
C LYS A 126 -8.34 -27.73 -4.19
N SER A 127 -9.51 -27.11 -4.42
CA SER A 127 -9.67 -25.99 -5.33
C SER A 127 -10.56 -24.87 -4.75
N ASN A 128 -10.67 -24.84 -3.42
CA ASN A 128 -11.60 -23.94 -2.72
C ASN A 128 -11.04 -23.34 -1.43
N GLY A 129 -9.73 -23.45 -1.21
CA GLY A 129 -9.02 -22.85 -0.10
C GLY A 129 -8.75 -21.34 -0.31
N PRO A 130 -8.33 -20.61 0.73
CA PRO A 130 -7.87 -19.22 0.57
C PRO A 130 -6.68 -19.07 -0.38
N GLY A 131 -5.81 -20.10 -0.49
CA GLY A 131 -4.69 -20.16 -1.42
C GLY A 131 -5.09 -20.32 -2.89
N ASP A 132 -6.32 -20.79 -3.15
CA ASP A 132 -6.88 -21.03 -4.48
C ASP A 132 -7.65 -19.83 -5.04
N ALA A 133 -7.76 -18.76 -4.28
CA ALA A 133 -8.33 -17.51 -4.76
C ALA A 133 -7.35 -16.78 -5.70
N PHE A 134 -7.85 -15.84 -6.51
CA PHE A 134 -7.00 -14.99 -7.34
C PHE A 134 -5.99 -14.18 -6.51
N GLY A 135 -6.29 -13.87 -5.27
CA GLY A 135 -5.41 -13.39 -4.22
C GLY A 135 -5.85 -14.02 -2.91
N PHE A 136 -4.87 -14.37 -2.05
CA PHE A 136 -5.16 -15.04 -0.77
C PHE A 136 -6.23 -14.29 0.03
N GLY A 137 -7.28 -15.02 0.44
CA GLY A 137 -8.38 -14.47 1.24
C GLY A 137 -9.48 -15.48 1.45
N ARG A 138 -10.24 -15.34 2.54
CA ARG A 138 -11.31 -16.26 2.94
C ARG A 138 -12.66 -15.93 2.33
N PHE A 139 -12.83 -14.70 1.88
CA PHE A 139 -14.05 -14.22 1.23
C PHE A 139 -13.72 -13.08 0.23
N PRO A 140 -14.51 -12.90 -0.83
CA PRO A 140 -14.32 -11.83 -1.79
C PRO A 140 -14.31 -10.46 -1.12
N GLY A 141 -13.25 -9.68 -1.37
CA GLY A 141 -13.10 -8.33 -0.82
C GLY A 141 -12.28 -8.23 0.47
N GLN A 142 -11.87 -9.35 1.08
CA GLN A 142 -10.94 -9.32 2.21
C GLN A 142 -9.62 -8.63 1.81
N TYR A 143 -8.97 -7.91 2.72
CA TYR A 143 -7.73 -7.15 2.46
C TYR A 143 -7.87 -6.13 1.32
N GLY A 144 -9.05 -5.52 1.16
CA GLY A 144 -9.31 -4.52 0.13
C GLY A 144 -8.54 -3.22 0.32
N MET A 145 -8.87 -2.24 -0.51
CA MET A 145 -8.25 -0.92 -0.48
C MET A 145 -9.33 0.18 -0.49
N LEU A 146 -9.03 1.31 0.17
CA LEU A 146 -9.89 2.49 0.21
C LEU A 146 -9.05 3.75 0.03
N LEU A 147 -9.29 4.51 -1.05
CA LEU A 147 -8.74 5.84 -1.23
C LEU A 147 -9.72 6.89 -0.69
N LEU A 148 -9.22 7.77 0.18
CA LEU A 148 -9.92 8.94 0.67
C LEU A 148 -9.26 10.20 0.14
N SER A 149 -10.06 11.17 -0.31
CA SER A 149 -9.56 12.43 -0.87
C SER A 149 -10.41 13.62 -0.46
N ARG A 150 -9.77 14.72 -0.12
CA ARG A 150 -10.42 16.04 0.04
C ARG A 150 -10.73 16.68 -1.31
N TYR A 151 -10.06 16.23 -2.37
CA TYR A 151 -10.15 16.73 -3.73
C TYR A 151 -11.02 15.82 -4.60
N PRO A 152 -11.69 16.36 -5.63
CA PRO A 152 -12.56 15.60 -6.52
C PRO A 152 -11.81 14.46 -7.24
N ILE A 153 -12.43 13.30 -7.29
CA ILE A 153 -11.96 12.14 -8.06
C ILE A 153 -12.72 12.09 -9.38
N ARG A 154 -12.00 11.97 -10.50
CA ARG A 154 -12.59 11.74 -11.84
C ARG A 154 -13.00 10.28 -11.99
N VAL A 155 -14.08 9.88 -11.35
CA VAL A 155 -14.52 8.48 -11.25
C VAL A 155 -14.66 7.80 -12.63
N GLN A 156 -15.09 8.53 -13.65
CA GLN A 156 -15.25 8.01 -15.02
C GLN A 156 -13.89 7.63 -15.66
N ASP A 157 -12.82 8.30 -15.24
CA ASP A 157 -11.48 8.15 -15.81
C ASP A 157 -10.62 7.16 -15.01
N VAL A 158 -11.13 6.63 -13.89
CA VAL A 158 -10.43 5.62 -13.09
C VAL A 158 -10.18 4.38 -13.93
N ARG A 159 -8.95 3.89 -13.93
CA ARG A 159 -8.55 2.63 -14.56
C ARG A 159 -8.25 1.59 -13.49
N THR A 160 -8.76 0.37 -13.68
CA THR A 160 -8.52 -0.77 -12.79
C THR A 160 -7.92 -1.93 -13.58
N PHE A 161 -7.02 -2.68 -12.94
CA PHE A 161 -6.28 -3.78 -13.58
C PHE A 161 -6.47 -5.09 -12.79
N GLN A 162 -7.66 -5.28 -12.22
CA GLN A 162 -8.01 -6.46 -11.44
C GLN A 162 -7.94 -7.74 -12.26
N LYS A 163 -8.38 -7.69 -13.54
CA LYS A 163 -8.55 -8.87 -14.40
C LYS A 163 -7.35 -9.16 -15.31
N LEU A 164 -6.31 -8.32 -15.28
CA LEU A 164 -5.12 -8.49 -16.12
C LEU A 164 -4.44 -9.82 -15.77
N LEU A 165 -4.25 -10.70 -16.76
CA LEU A 165 -3.66 -12.02 -16.54
C LEU A 165 -2.13 -11.94 -16.41
N TRP A 166 -1.55 -12.67 -15.45
CA TRP A 166 -0.11 -12.67 -15.23
C TRP A 166 0.68 -13.10 -16.47
N LYS A 167 0.22 -14.13 -17.18
CA LYS A 167 0.85 -14.61 -18.43
C LYS A 167 0.88 -13.59 -19.57
N GLN A 168 0.09 -12.51 -19.51
CA GLN A 168 0.09 -11.47 -20.54
C GLN A 168 1.28 -10.52 -20.42
N MET A 169 1.94 -10.51 -19.26
CA MET A 169 3.15 -9.71 -19.06
C MET A 169 4.33 -10.33 -19.84
N PRO A 170 4.96 -9.62 -20.77
CA PRO A 170 6.13 -10.12 -21.48
C PRO A 170 7.28 -10.44 -20.54
N GLY A 171 7.77 -11.69 -20.55
CA GLY A 171 8.82 -12.13 -19.65
C GLY A 171 8.40 -12.14 -18.17
N ALA A 172 7.14 -12.50 -17.91
CA ALA A 172 6.63 -12.70 -16.55
C ALA A 172 7.50 -13.71 -15.78
N LEU A 173 7.77 -13.44 -14.51
CA LEU A 173 8.54 -14.32 -13.62
C LEU A 173 7.67 -15.47 -13.08
N LEU A 174 7.04 -16.23 -13.98
CA LEU A 174 6.20 -17.36 -13.59
C LEU A 174 7.01 -18.38 -12.77
N PRO A 175 6.47 -18.89 -11.64
CA PRO A 175 7.18 -19.81 -10.79
C PRO A 175 7.40 -21.16 -11.46
N LEU A 176 8.50 -21.83 -11.10
CA LEU A 176 8.84 -23.16 -11.55
C LEU A 176 8.83 -24.12 -10.35
N ASP A 177 8.39 -25.33 -10.56
CA ASP A 177 8.57 -26.42 -9.61
C ASP A 177 10.06 -26.68 -9.39
N PRO A 178 10.56 -26.59 -8.15
CA PRO A 178 12.00 -26.70 -7.88
C PRO A 178 12.61 -28.06 -8.24
N GLY A 179 11.82 -29.11 -8.16
CA GLY A 179 12.29 -30.49 -8.41
C GLY A 179 12.32 -30.83 -9.90
N THR A 180 11.33 -30.38 -10.66
CA THR A 180 11.15 -30.74 -12.08
C THR A 180 11.56 -29.66 -13.06
N GLN A 181 11.70 -28.42 -12.60
CA GLN A 181 11.94 -27.22 -13.42
C GLN A 181 10.83 -26.96 -14.46
N ARG A 182 9.67 -27.54 -14.29
CA ARG A 182 8.47 -27.26 -15.09
C ARG A 182 7.71 -26.09 -14.46
N GLY A 183 6.80 -25.47 -15.23
CA GLY A 183 5.91 -24.46 -14.72
C GLY A 183 5.16 -24.96 -13.48
N TRP A 184 5.11 -24.16 -12.41
CA TRP A 184 4.30 -24.43 -11.23
C TRP A 184 2.82 -24.46 -11.59
N TYR A 185 2.36 -23.47 -12.33
CA TYR A 185 1.00 -23.40 -12.85
C TYR A 185 0.90 -24.06 -14.22
N THR A 186 -0.21 -24.75 -14.47
CA THR A 186 -0.54 -25.27 -15.81
C THR A 186 -0.95 -24.13 -16.76
N ASP A 187 -0.98 -24.41 -18.07
CA ASP A 187 -1.49 -23.46 -19.06
C ASP A 187 -2.95 -23.07 -18.82
N GLU A 188 -3.73 -24.00 -18.26
CA GLU A 188 -5.12 -23.77 -17.90
C GLU A 188 -5.24 -22.82 -16.69
N ASP A 189 -4.39 -23.00 -15.66
CA ASP A 189 -4.33 -22.09 -14.51
C ASP A 189 -3.92 -20.70 -14.95
N LEU A 190 -2.85 -20.58 -15.74
CA LEU A 190 -2.38 -19.33 -16.31
C LEU A 190 -3.41 -18.69 -17.25
N GLY A 191 -4.35 -19.51 -17.80
CA GLY A 191 -5.46 -19.04 -18.61
C GLY A 191 -6.43 -18.14 -17.85
N VAL A 192 -6.48 -18.26 -16.53
CA VAL A 192 -7.39 -17.49 -15.66
C VAL A 192 -6.64 -16.67 -14.61
N PHE A 193 -5.41 -17.05 -14.23
CA PHE A 193 -4.72 -16.49 -13.09
C PHE A 193 -4.30 -15.04 -13.33
N ARG A 194 -4.79 -14.17 -12.47
CA ARG A 194 -4.61 -12.71 -12.55
C ARG A 194 -3.27 -12.28 -11.94
N LEU A 195 -2.67 -11.24 -12.50
CA LEU A 195 -1.42 -10.67 -12.00
C LEU A 195 -1.61 -10.09 -10.60
N SER A 196 -2.56 -9.18 -10.43
CA SER A 196 -2.77 -8.49 -9.17
C SER A 196 -3.40 -9.40 -8.12
N SER A 197 -2.83 -9.45 -6.92
CA SER A 197 -3.42 -10.16 -5.78
C SER A 197 -4.62 -9.43 -5.19
N LYS A 198 -4.59 -8.09 -5.19
CA LYS A 198 -5.74 -7.24 -4.87
C LYS A 198 -6.25 -6.59 -6.15
N SER A 199 -5.78 -5.41 -6.47
CA SER A 199 -5.96 -4.72 -7.74
C SER A 199 -4.86 -3.67 -7.90
N HIS A 200 -4.72 -3.12 -9.10
CA HIS A 200 -3.98 -1.89 -9.34
C HIS A 200 -4.99 -0.86 -9.84
N TRP A 201 -4.91 0.36 -9.31
CA TRP A 201 -5.83 1.44 -9.66
C TRP A 201 -5.06 2.69 -10.08
N ASP A 202 -5.36 3.25 -11.23
CA ASP A 202 -5.00 4.61 -11.61
C ASP A 202 -6.21 5.50 -11.37
N ILE A 203 -6.13 6.35 -10.34
CA ILE A 203 -7.23 7.18 -9.86
C ILE A 203 -6.86 8.65 -10.09
N PRO A 204 -7.42 9.30 -11.13
CA PRO A 204 -7.20 10.72 -11.38
C PRO A 204 -7.93 11.59 -10.34
N VAL A 205 -7.17 12.44 -9.63
CA VAL A 205 -7.66 13.39 -8.62
C VAL A 205 -7.42 14.81 -9.10
N GLU A 206 -8.43 15.67 -9.02
CA GLU A 206 -8.35 17.08 -9.43
C GLU A 206 -7.83 17.96 -8.29
N VAL A 207 -6.59 18.39 -8.37
CA VAL A 207 -5.95 19.24 -7.37
C VAL A 207 -5.68 20.61 -7.98
N ASN A 208 -6.38 21.65 -7.51
CA ASN A 208 -6.20 23.03 -7.96
C ASN A 208 -6.21 23.22 -9.50
N GLY A 209 -7.10 22.49 -10.18
CA GLY A 209 -7.25 22.59 -11.64
C GLY A 209 -6.28 21.71 -12.46
N SER A 210 -5.36 21.01 -11.80
CA SER A 210 -4.48 20.01 -12.41
C SER A 210 -4.94 18.60 -12.03
N VAL A 211 -4.52 17.59 -12.80
CA VAL A 211 -4.82 16.19 -12.50
C VAL A 211 -3.58 15.52 -11.93
N LEU A 212 -3.72 14.95 -10.73
CA LEU A 212 -2.75 14.07 -10.11
C LEU A 212 -3.25 12.62 -10.22
N HIS A 213 -2.50 11.75 -10.86
CA HIS A 213 -2.80 10.32 -10.93
C HIS A 213 -2.31 9.60 -9.68
N VAL A 214 -3.23 9.03 -8.90
CA VAL A 214 -2.90 8.18 -7.76
C VAL A 214 -2.84 6.74 -8.24
N LEU A 215 -1.62 6.20 -8.30
CA LEU A 215 -1.34 4.81 -8.71
C LEU A 215 -1.30 3.93 -7.47
N ALA A 216 -2.45 3.34 -7.14
CA ALA A 216 -2.68 2.63 -5.88
C ALA A 216 -2.60 1.11 -6.09
N SER A 217 -1.84 0.41 -5.24
CA SER A 217 -1.77 -1.05 -5.26
C SER A 217 -1.38 -1.63 -3.89
N HIS A 218 -1.58 -2.94 -3.76
CA HIS A 218 -1.11 -3.72 -2.63
C HIS A 218 -0.66 -5.09 -3.15
N PRO A 219 0.59 -5.22 -3.64
CA PRO A 219 1.17 -6.45 -4.13
C PRO A 219 1.19 -7.59 -3.10
N THR A 220 1.32 -8.81 -3.59
CA THR A 220 1.48 -10.02 -2.77
C THR A 220 2.69 -9.88 -1.84
N PRO A 221 2.61 -10.19 -0.53
CA PRO A 221 3.80 -10.29 0.30
C PRO A 221 4.72 -11.42 -0.20
N PRO A 222 6.06 -11.20 -0.29
CA PRO A 222 7.03 -12.21 -0.76
C PRO A 222 7.35 -13.23 0.34
N ALA A 223 6.31 -13.90 0.81
CA ALA A 223 6.34 -14.83 1.93
C ALA A 223 5.16 -15.83 1.82
N PHE A 224 5.09 -16.78 2.75
CA PHE A 224 3.99 -17.76 2.86
C PHE A 224 3.90 -18.71 1.68
N ASP A 225 5.02 -19.04 1.05
CA ASP A 225 5.15 -19.99 -0.06
C ASP A 225 6.36 -20.91 0.15
N GLY A 226 6.64 -21.75 -0.85
CA GLY A 226 7.73 -22.71 -0.83
C GLY A 226 8.93 -22.27 -1.67
N ALA A 227 9.76 -23.24 -2.00
CA ALA A 227 10.97 -23.02 -2.80
C ALA A 227 10.68 -22.61 -4.26
N GLU A 228 9.45 -22.70 -4.73
CA GLU A 228 8.98 -22.18 -6.03
C GLU A 228 8.91 -20.65 -6.06
N ASP A 229 8.91 -19.99 -4.87
CA ASP A 229 8.89 -18.54 -4.71
C ASP A 229 7.77 -17.85 -5.52
N ARG A 230 6.56 -18.47 -5.51
CA ARG A 230 5.44 -17.96 -6.31
C ARG A 230 4.98 -16.57 -5.88
N ASN A 231 5.03 -16.29 -4.57
CA ASN A 231 4.61 -15.01 -4.02
C ASN A 231 5.65 -13.92 -4.25
N GLY A 232 6.95 -14.22 -4.07
CA GLY A 232 8.03 -13.27 -4.35
C GLY A 232 8.08 -12.90 -5.83
N ARG A 233 7.94 -13.85 -6.73
CA ARG A 233 7.88 -13.63 -8.18
C ARG A 233 6.68 -12.80 -8.59
N ARG A 234 5.53 -13.07 -7.98
CA ARG A 234 4.31 -12.31 -8.21
C ARG A 234 4.45 -10.88 -7.71
N ASN A 235 4.96 -10.67 -6.50
CA ASN A 235 5.27 -9.36 -5.95
C ASN A 235 6.13 -8.53 -6.92
N HIS A 236 7.24 -9.12 -7.39
CA HIS A 236 8.12 -8.48 -8.37
C HIS A 236 7.36 -8.00 -9.62
N ASP A 237 6.49 -8.85 -10.17
CA ASP A 237 5.76 -8.54 -11.39
C ASP A 237 4.57 -7.60 -11.15
N GLU A 238 3.95 -7.64 -9.98
CA GLU A 238 2.95 -6.65 -9.57
C GLU A 238 3.57 -5.25 -9.47
N ILE A 239 4.77 -5.12 -8.91
CA ILE A 239 5.54 -3.85 -8.89
C ILE A 239 5.95 -3.45 -10.31
N ARG A 240 6.38 -4.40 -11.13
CA ARG A 240 6.74 -4.19 -12.53
C ARG A 240 5.60 -3.63 -13.37
N LEU A 241 4.35 -3.95 -13.05
CA LEU A 241 3.20 -3.37 -13.74
C LEU A 241 3.26 -1.83 -13.72
N TRP A 242 3.56 -1.24 -12.58
CA TRP A 242 3.71 0.23 -12.49
C TRP A 242 4.93 0.74 -13.26
N ARG A 243 6.07 0.03 -13.21
CA ARG A 243 7.24 0.40 -14.02
C ARG A 243 6.87 0.43 -15.51
N ASP A 244 6.23 -0.61 -16.02
CA ASP A 244 5.84 -0.70 -17.43
C ASP A 244 4.75 0.33 -17.78
N TYR A 245 3.81 0.58 -16.86
CA TYR A 245 2.75 1.59 -17.02
C TYR A 245 3.30 3.01 -17.14
N LEU A 246 4.43 3.29 -16.49
CA LEU A 246 5.11 4.58 -16.52
C LEU A 246 6.12 4.70 -17.66
N THR A 247 6.46 3.61 -18.36
CA THR A 247 7.49 3.56 -19.39
C THR A 247 6.88 3.55 -20.79
N ALA A 248 7.06 4.63 -21.53
CA ALA A 248 6.57 4.70 -22.91
C ALA A 248 7.13 3.56 -23.76
N GLY A 249 6.26 2.84 -24.45
CA GLY A 249 6.61 1.70 -25.30
C GLY A 249 6.77 0.36 -24.59
N ALA A 250 6.85 0.33 -23.25
CA ALA A 250 6.79 -0.91 -22.46
C ALA A 250 5.36 -1.30 -22.08
N ASP A 251 4.42 -0.41 -22.23
CA ASP A 251 3.01 -0.47 -21.79
C ASP A 251 2.06 -1.16 -22.81
N GLY A 252 2.55 -1.57 -23.97
CA GLY A 252 1.72 -2.10 -25.07
C GLY A 252 0.94 -3.39 -24.75
N TRP A 253 1.36 -4.14 -23.72
CA TRP A 253 0.68 -5.34 -23.25
C TRP A 253 -0.40 -5.02 -22.19
N ILE A 254 -0.35 -3.83 -21.57
CA ILE A 254 -1.24 -3.44 -20.47
C ILE A 254 -2.61 -3.09 -21.03
N ARG A 255 -3.65 -3.68 -20.44
CA ARG A 255 -5.05 -3.33 -20.69
C ARG A 255 -5.79 -3.28 -19.35
N ASP A 256 -6.57 -2.22 -19.18
CA ASP A 256 -7.44 -2.12 -18.00
C ASP A 256 -8.68 -3.04 -18.12
N ASP A 257 -9.47 -3.11 -17.07
CA ASP A 257 -10.64 -3.99 -16.99
C ASP A 257 -11.77 -3.61 -17.97
N ARG A 258 -11.68 -2.43 -18.60
CA ARG A 258 -12.56 -1.96 -19.69
C ARG A 258 -11.97 -2.22 -21.08
N GLY A 259 -10.75 -2.76 -21.15
CA GLY A 259 -10.04 -3.06 -22.40
C GLY A 259 -9.23 -1.89 -22.97
N VAL A 260 -9.13 -0.77 -22.26
CA VAL A 260 -8.31 0.38 -22.69
C VAL A 260 -6.83 0.01 -22.57
N ALA A 261 -6.11 0.18 -23.68
CA ALA A 261 -4.70 -0.17 -23.79
C ALA A 261 -3.77 0.96 -23.30
N GLY A 262 -2.53 0.57 -22.99
CA GLY A 262 -1.42 1.49 -22.74
C GLY A 262 -1.31 1.96 -21.30
N GLY A 263 -0.24 2.70 -21.03
CA GLY A 263 0.15 3.24 -19.73
C GLY A 263 -0.25 4.70 -19.52
N LEU A 264 0.46 5.35 -18.61
CA LEU A 264 0.25 6.75 -18.25
C LEU A 264 0.97 7.68 -19.23
N SER A 265 0.30 8.75 -19.65
CA SER A 265 0.91 9.78 -20.51
C SER A 265 2.24 10.29 -19.91
N ALA A 266 3.20 10.60 -20.80
CA ALA A 266 4.56 10.96 -20.41
C ALA A 266 4.62 12.27 -19.59
N ASP A 267 3.69 13.17 -19.80
CA ASP A 267 3.56 14.47 -19.15
C ASP A 267 2.66 14.46 -17.89
N ALA A 268 1.99 13.34 -17.61
CA ALA A 268 1.10 13.25 -16.45
C ALA A 268 1.90 13.20 -15.13
N GLU A 269 1.44 13.99 -14.16
CA GLU A 269 1.93 13.93 -12.78
C GLU A 269 1.22 12.80 -12.02
N PHE A 270 1.99 12.09 -11.19
CA PHE A 270 1.48 10.94 -10.44
C PHE A 270 2.12 10.79 -9.07
N VAL A 271 1.48 9.97 -8.24
CA VAL A 271 2.05 9.43 -6.99
C VAL A 271 1.74 7.94 -6.92
N VAL A 272 2.75 7.07 -6.80
CA VAL A 272 2.55 5.65 -6.49
C VAL A 272 2.35 5.49 -4.99
N LEU A 273 1.25 4.84 -4.60
CA LEU A 273 0.87 4.63 -3.20
C LEU A 273 0.64 3.15 -2.91
N GLY A 274 1.05 2.72 -1.74
CA GLY A 274 0.64 1.44 -1.18
C GLY A 274 1.67 0.76 -0.31
N ASP A 275 1.22 -0.29 0.34
CA ASP A 275 2.05 -1.35 0.86
C ASP A 275 2.50 -2.20 -0.35
N LEU A 276 3.74 -2.00 -0.79
CA LEU A 276 4.31 -2.73 -1.93
C LEU A 276 5.01 -4.03 -1.50
N ASN A 277 5.05 -4.30 -0.21
CA ASN A 277 5.60 -5.55 0.35
C ASN A 277 7.02 -5.87 -0.15
N ALA A 278 7.86 -4.86 -0.38
CA ALA A 278 9.20 -5.06 -0.91
C ALA A 278 10.19 -4.04 -0.31
N ASP A 279 11.11 -4.51 0.51
CA ASP A 279 12.20 -3.69 1.04
C ASP A 279 13.34 -3.58 0.01
N PRO A 280 14.01 -2.41 -0.11
CA PRO A 280 15.09 -2.22 -1.09
C PRO A 280 16.39 -2.96 -0.76
N VAL A 281 16.60 -3.38 0.49
CA VAL A 281 17.87 -3.91 1.00
C VAL A 281 17.72 -5.23 1.74
N ASP A 282 16.66 -5.33 2.56
CA ASP A 282 16.44 -6.44 3.49
C ASP A 282 15.18 -7.24 3.12
N GLY A 283 14.84 -8.26 3.89
CA GLY A 283 13.65 -9.10 3.65
C GLY A 283 13.84 -10.14 2.54
N GLY A 284 12.71 -10.75 2.13
CA GLY A 284 12.65 -11.90 1.20
C GLY A 284 12.24 -11.56 -0.23
N SER A 285 12.16 -10.29 -0.61
CA SER A 285 11.74 -9.89 -1.96
C SER A 285 12.69 -10.38 -3.04
N VAL A 286 12.17 -10.72 -4.21
CA VAL A 286 13.01 -10.97 -5.39
C VAL A 286 13.91 -9.77 -5.64
N ALA A 287 15.20 -10.03 -5.85
CA ALA A 287 16.20 -8.99 -6.04
C ALA A 287 15.78 -7.99 -7.15
N GLY A 288 15.81 -6.72 -6.83
CA GLY A 288 15.43 -5.66 -7.76
C GLY A 288 13.94 -5.36 -7.83
N ALA A 289 13.06 -6.04 -7.08
CA ALA A 289 11.62 -5.83 -7.14
C ALA A 289 11.24 -4.34 -7.00
N ILE A 290 11.53 -3.73 -5.86
CA ILE A 290 11.16 -2.33 -5.62
C ILE A 290 12.08 -1.35 -6.34
N GLN A 291 13.33 -1.72 -6.65
CA GLN A 291 14.26 -0.89 -7.40
C GLN A 291 13.75 -0.57 -8.80
N GLN A 292 12.83 -1.36 -9.36
CA GLN A 292 12.15 -1.06 -10.62
C GLN A 292 11.43 0.30 -10.56
N LEU A 293 10.90 0.68 -9.41
CA LEU A 293 10.27 1.98 -9.18
C LEU A 293 11.24 3.01 -8.61
N LEU A 294 12.06 2.64 -7.61
CA LEU A 294 12.98 3.59 -6.98
C LEU A 294 14.01 4.17 -7.97
N ASN A 295 14.40 3.39 -8.98
CA ASN A 295 15.34 3.82 -10.03
C ASN A 295 14.63 4.30 -11.32
N HIS A 296 13.30 4.33 -11.35
CA HIS A 296 12.57 4.74 -12.54
C HIS A 296 12.80 6.24 -12.85
N PRO A 297 13.08 6.64 -14.10
CA PRO A 297 13.45 8.03 -14.43
C PRO A 297 12.34 9.04 -14.13
N ARG A 298 11.09 8.64 -14.11
CA ARG A 298 9.94 9.52 -13.77
C ARG A 298 9.63 9.57 -12.28
N VAL A 299 10.19 8.68 -11.45
CA VAL A 299 9.91 8.57 -10.02
C VAL A 299 10.92 9.38 -9.21
N GLN A 300 10.44 10.14 -8.24
CA GLN A 300 11.26 10.76 -7.21
C GLN A 300 11.24 9.90 -5.96
N SER A 301 12.35 9.19 -5.71
CA SER A 301 12.49 8.25 -4.59
C SER A 301 13.22 8.86 -3.38
N ALA A 302 13.72 10.08 -3.49
CA ALA A 302 14.45 10.79 -2.44
C ALA A 302 13.84 12.19 -2.19
N PRO A 303 13.81 12.68 -0.92
CA PRO A 303 14.23 11.94 0.28
C PRO A 303 13.29 10.78 0.59
N ALA A 304 13.81 9.68 1.14
CA ALA A 304 12.99 8.60 1.66
C ALA A 304 12.25 9.07 2.92
N PRO A 305 10.97 8.68 3.12
CA PRO A 305 10.28 8.90 4.39
C PRO A 305 11.03 8.25 5.53
N ALA A 306 11.09 8.93 6.69
CA ALA A 306 11.85 8.43 7.84
C ALA A 306 11.19 8.81 9.17
N SER A 307 11.55 8.08 10.25
CA SER A 307 11.10 8.30 11.61
C SER A 307 12.20 8.00 12.64
N ALA A 308 12.11 8.61 13.80
CA ALA A 308 12.89 8.23 14.99
C ALA A 308 12.37 6.91 15.60
N GLY A 309 11.08 6.63 15.43
CA GLY A 309 10.44 5.41 15.94
C GLY A 309 10.99 4.15 15.33
N GLY A 310 11.27 4.11 14.02
CA GLY A 310 11.91 2.98 13.35
C GLY A 310 13.31 2.71 13.92
N GLU A 311 14.13 3.75 14.08
CA GLU A 311 15.47 3.62 14.72
C GLU A 311 15.36 3.07 16.14
N GLN A 312 14.44 3.60 16.95
CA GLN A 312 14.26 3.16 18.33
C GLN A 312 13.75 1.72 18.41
N ALA A 313 12.77 1.37 17.55
CA ALA A 313 12.19 0.03 17.49
C ALA A 313 13.26 -1.01 17.17
N ALA A 314 14.06 -0.81 16.12
CA ALA A 314 15.13 -1.73 15.74
C ALA A 314 16.15 -1.99 16.88
N VAL A 315 16.50 -0.93 17.63
CA VAL A 315 17.41 -1.04 18.78
C VAL A 315 16.79 -1.82 19.96
N GLN A 316 15.50 -1.61 20.23
CA GLN A 316 14.81 -2.23 21.35
C GLN A 316 14.41 -3.68 21.09
N GLN A 317 13.91 -3.97 19.91
CA GLN A 317 13.40 -5.28 19.50
C GLN A 317 14.54 -6.27 19.23
N LYS A 318 15.66 -5.79 18.70
CA LYS A 318 16.83 -6.64 18.38
C LYS A 318 16.50 -7.73 17.34
N GLY A 319 16.83 -8.99 17.63
CA GLY A 319 16.54 -10.12 16.74
C GLY A 319 17.16 -9.95 15.36
N ILE A 320 16.37 -10.19 14.31
CA ILE A 320 16.83 -10.07 12.92
C ILE A 320 17.15 -8.60 12.54
N ASN A 321 16.54 -7.62 13.22
CA ASN A 321 16.78 -6.20 12.97
C ASN A 321 18.25 -5.81 13.12
N GLN A 322 19.01 -6.52 13.97
CA GLN A 322 20.46 -6.30 14.12
C GLN A 322 21.29 -6.77 12.92
N GLN A 323 20.71 -7.54 12.00
CA GLN A 323 21.36 -8.05 10.79
C GLN A 323 20.96 -7.24 9.55
N HIS A 324 19.96 -6.38 9.67
CA HIS A 324 19.51 -5.51 8.58
C HIS A 324 20.64 -4.53 8.18
N ARG A 325 20.69 -4.23 6.90
CA ARG A 325 21.68 -3.32 6.29
C ARG A 325 21.06 -2.02 5.84
N GLY A 326 19.74 -2.00 5.68
CA GLY A 326 18.95 -0.81 5.41
C GLY A 326 18.94 0.15 6.60
N SER A 327 18.44 1.37 6.37
CA SER A 327 18.29 2.36 7.43
C SER A 327 17.01 2.09 8.22
N ALA A 328 17.13 1.73 9.48
CA ALA A 328 15.97 1.49 10.36
C ALA A 328 15.05 2.72 10.49
N SER A 329 15.54 3.94 10.23
CA SER A 329 14.68 5.12 10.19
C SER A 329 13.68 5.11 9.02
N GLU A 330 13.97 4.35 7.96
CA GLU A 330 13.12 4.24 6.76
C GLU A 330 12.13 3.09 6.85
N ASP A 331 12.21 2.24 7.90
CA ASP A 331 11.26 1.15 8.11
C ASP A 331 9.83 1.71 8.30
N THR A 332 8.88 1.00 7.72
CA THR A 332 7.46 1.38 7.74
C THR A 332 6.58 0.28 8.31
N ALA A 333 7.11 -0.91 8.48
CA ALA A 333 6.43 -2.07 9.03
C ALA A 333 7.25 -2.71 10.17
N ASP A 334 6.56 -3.25 11.15
CA ASP A 334 7.06 -3.83 12.40
C ASP A 334 6.62 -5.29 12.46
N PHE A 335 7.30 -6.12 11.68
CA PHE A 335 7.01 -7.55 11.61
C PHE A 335 7.77 -8.32 12.69
N SER A 336 7.59 -9.64 12.71
CA SER A 336 8.19 -10.50 13.72
C SER A 336 9.73 -10.44 13.71
N ASP A 337 10.33 -10.03 14.84
CA ASP A 337 11.79 -10.00 15.07
C ASP A 337 12.48 -11.35 14.94
N ARG A 338 11.71 -12.44 14.92
CA ARG A 338 12.21 -13.81 14.76
C ARG A 338 12.28 -14.27 13.31
N SER A 339 11.71 -13.51 12.39
CA SER A 339 11.63 -13.86 10.97
C SER A 339 12.21 -12.78 10.07
N VAL A 340 11.43 -11.74 9.77
CA VAL A 340 11.81 -10.69 8.80
C VAL A 340 12.12 -9.35 9.45
N GLY A 341 11.67 -9.08 10.71
CA GLY A 341 11.93 -7.83 11.42
C GLY A 341 11.26 -6.62 10.79
N ASN A 342 11.78 -5.44 11.09
CA ASN A 342 11.25 -4.19 10.57
C ASN A 342 11.73 -3.97 9.13
N LEU A 343 10.81 -3.59 8.24
CA LEU A 343 11.10 -3.41 6.82
C LEU A 343 10.43 -2.13 6.29
N ARG A 344 10.98 -1.60 5.21
CA ARG A 344 10.34 -0.58 4.40
C ARG A 344 9.42 -1.25 3.37
N ALA A 345 8.14 -1.38 3.69
CA ALA A 345 7.14 -2.01 2.84
C ALA A 345 6.19 -1.01 2.16
N ASP A 346 5.96 0.16 2.79
CA ASP A 346 4.98 1.15 2.38
C ASP A 346 5.65 2.33 1.67
N TYR A 347 5.04 2.77 0.56
CA TYR A 347 5.64 3.76 -0.32
C TYR A 347 4.67 4.87 -0.70
N VAL A 348 5.19 6.09 -0.72
CA VAL A 348 4.62 7.28 -1.36
C VAL A 348 5.69 7.80 -2.32
N LEU A 349 5.54 7.53 -3.61
CA LEU A 349 6.55 7.84 -4.63
C LEU A 349 5.98 8.82 -5.66
N PRO A 350 6.21 10.13 -5.49
CA PRO A 350 5.74 11.14 -6.44
C PRO A 350 6.54 11.13 -7.75
N SER A 351 5.94 11.66 -8.81
CA SER A 351 6.64 11.97 -10.06
C SER A 351 7.68 13.06 -9.86
N ARG A 352 8.73 13.07 -10.68
CA ARG A 352 9.85 14.03 -10.58
C ARG A 352 9.46 15.49 -10.82
N GLY A 353 8.30 15.74 -11.45
CA GLY A 353 7.79 17.10 -11.64
C GLY A 353 7.26 17.73 -10.35
N LEU A 354 6.90 16.90 -9.36
CA LEU A 354 6.37 17.35 -8.09
C LEU A 354 7.50 17.68 -7.10
N GLN A 355 7.41 18.84 -6.46
CA GLN A 355 8.41 19.25 -5.47
C GLN A 355 8.06 18.70 -4.09
N VAL A 356 8.89 17.81 -3.56
CA VAL A 356 8.77 17.26 -2.20
C VAL A 356 9.30 18.28 -1.18
N GLN A 357 8.46 18.68 -0.24
CA GLN A 357 8.81 19.52 0.90
C GLN A 357 9.25 18.69 2.10
N SER A 358 8.53 17.60 2.41
CA SER A 358 8.86 16.68 3.49
C SER A 358 8.42 15.27 3.15
N ALA A 359 9.08 14.27 3.76
CA ALA A 359 8.74 12.86 3.66
C ALA A 359 8.94 12.20 5.03
N ARG A 360 7.90 11.54 5.57
CA ARG A 360 7.93 11.02 6.95
C ARG A 360 7.19 9.70 7.09
N VAL A 361 7.63 8.91 8.06
CA VAL A 361 6.90 7.77 8.62
C VAL A 361 6.34 8.21 9.97
N TYR A 362 5.04 8.07 10.17
CA TYR A 362 4.40 8.36 11.46
C TYR A 362 4.64 7.18 12.42
N TRP A 363 5.77 7.22 13.10
CA TRP A 363 6.19 6.24 14.11
C TRP A 363 6.71 6.98 15.34
N PRO A 364 5.82 7.42 16.24
CA PRO A 364 6.18 8.17 17.44
C PRO A 364 6.90 7.29 18.46
N VAL A 365 7.85 7.88 19.18
CA VAL A 365 8.74 7.17 20.12
C VAL A 365 8.20 7.01 21.54
N GLY A 366 7.03 7.55 21.86
CA GLY A 366 6.49 7.45 23.21
C GLY A 366 5.15 8.13 23.41
N GLY A 367 4.66 8.05 24.64
CA GLY A 367 3.39 8.64 25.05
C GLY A 367 2.17 7.98 24.39
N GLU A 368 1.02 8.62 24.48
CA GLU A 368 -0.23 8.16 23.88
C GLU A 368 -0.12 7.94 22.35
N ALA A 369 0.74 8.72 21.69
CA ALA A 369 0.93 8.61 20.25
C ALA A 369 1.52 7.24 19.85
N ALA A 370 2.45 6.70 20.64
CA ALA A 370 3.02 5.38 20.40
C ALA A 370 1.99 4.25 20.56
N GLU A 371 1.01 4.40 21.47
CA GLU A 371 -0.06 3.42 21.66
C GLU A 371 -1.04 3.38 20.46
N LEU A 372 -1.15 4.49 19.72
CA LEU A 372 -2.04 4.54 18.56
C LEU A 372 -1.52 3.68 17.41
N VAL A 373 -0.21 3.63 17.18
CA VAL A 373 0.37 2.90 16.06
C VAL A 373 0.37 1.38 16.23
N GLU A 374 -0.02 0.88 17.43
CA GLU A 374 -0.28 -0.54 17.67
C GLU A 374 -1.54 -1.08 16.97
N CYS A 375 -2.30 -0.22 16.29
CA CYS A 375 -3.49 -0.63 15.52
C CYS A 375 -3.15 -1.46 14.28
N SER A 376 -1.90 -1.41 13.82
CA SER A 376 -1.38 -2.16 12.68
C SER A 376 0.10 -2.50 12.92
N ASP A 377 0.59 -3.52 12.27
CA ASP A 377 2.01 -3.81 12.12
C ASP A 377 2.69 -2.89 11.08
N HIS A 378 1.93 -2.05 10.39
CA HIS A 378 2.45 -0.99 9.52
C HIS A 378 2.31 0.39 10.16
N ARG A 379 3.02 1.35 9.58
CA ARG A 379 3.01 2.77 9.98
C ARG A 379 2.52 3.63 8.81
N LEU A 380 1.79 4.69 9.12
CA LEU A 380 1.37 5.62 8.10
C LEU A 380 2.59 6.36 7.52
N VAL A 381 2.72 6.33 6.19
CA VAL A 381 3.77 7.04 5.45
C VAL A 381 3.15 8.21 4.69
N TYR A 382 3.79 9.38 4.75
CA TYR A 382 3.30 10.54 4.02
C TYR A 382 4.41 11.39 3.41
N VAL A 383 4.05 12.10 2.35
CA VAL A 383 4.89 13.08 1.67
C VAL A 383 4.09 14.38 1.50
N ASP A 384 4.71 15.50 1.81
CA ASP A 384 4.19 16.82 1.56
C ASP A 384 4.74 17.35 0.23
N LEU A 385 3.84 17.67 -0.68
CA LEU A 385 4.13 18.14 -2.03
C LEU A 385 3.76 19.63 -2.11
N LEU A 386 4.67 20.46 -2.63
CA LEU A 386 4.35 21.85 -2.95
C LEU A 386 3.45 21.91 -4.18
N LEU A 387 2.29 22.51 -4.02
CA LEU A 387 1.41 22.82 -5.14
C LEU A 387 1.96 24.05 -5.87
N ASN A 388 2.44 23.87 -7.09
CA ASN A 388 2.79 25.00 -7.95
C ASN A 388 1.54 25.88 -8.12
N ARG A 389 1.69 27.18 -7.89
CA ARG A 389 0.61 28.16 -8.04
C ARG A 389 0.28 28.39 -9.50
#